data_2288a3334924359a89d18a4612cb0149
#
_entry.id   2288a3334924359a89d18a4612cb0149
#
_cell.length_a   1.000
_cell.length_b   1.000
_cell.length_c   1.000
_cell.angle_alpha   90.00
_cell.angle_beta   90.00
_cell.angle_gamma   90.00
#
_symmetry.space_group_name_H-M   'P 1'
#
loop_
_entity.id
_entity.type
_entity.pdbx_description
1 polymer ?
#
loop_
_entity_poly.entity_id
_entity_poly.type
_entity_poly.pdbx_seq_one_letter_code
_entity_poly.pdbx_strand_id
1 'polypeptide(L)'
;MAAISYDPPATLKAFADARGITFPLLSDPGSATIKAYRLLNEQATGKTAGIPHPGTFMLDARGVVTSRAFEASYQERATAGSLIGSTVKGETGSTETGQLTLKTTTSDLVVAPGARFAVFVDVAPKSRMHVYSPDQTTYIPVALEITPNEAIKVHAPRFPPSEEYLFKPLNERQRVYSRPFRIVNEVTVALTPAVRERARAADAMLTVNGSLRYQACDDKVCYQPVTVPLTWNVRLEPLAR
;
A
#
# COMPACT_ATOMS: atom_id res chain seq x y z
N MET A 1 18.75 -6.48 3.04
CA MET A 1 18.16 -6.47 1.69
C MET A 1 19.14 -7.06 0.71
N ALA A 2 18.72 -7.82 -0.31
CA ALA A 2 19.53 -8.28 -1.44
C ALA A 2 18.62 -8.31 -2.67
N ALA A 3 19.19 -8.20 -3.88
CA ALA A 3 18.46 -8.44 -5.12
C ALA A 3 19.14 -9.53 -5.94
N ILE A 4 18.36 -10.29 -6.71
CA ILE A 4 18.84 -11.36 -7.58
C ILE A 4 18.45 -11.01 -9.02
N SER A 5 19.41 -11.16 -9.93
CA SER A 5 19.20 -11.00 -11.36
C SER A 5 19.86 -12.14 -12.13
N TYR A 6 19.38 -12.41 -13.33
CA TYR A 6 20.01 -13.33 -14.27
C TYR A 6 21.26 -12.74 -14.97
N ASP A 7 21.57 -11.46 -14.73
CA ASP A 7 22.70 -10.78 -15.31
C ASP A 7 24.05 -11.30 -14.76
N PRO A 8 25.12 -11.27 -15.56
CA PRO A 8 26.48 -11.65 -15.10
C PRO A 8 26.99 -10.71 -14.00
N PRO A 9 27.91 -11.18 -13.14
CA PRO A 9 28.48 -10.40 -12.04
C PRO A 9 29.08 -9.05 -12.48
N ALA A 10 29.75 -9.02 -13.64
CA ALA A 10 30.35 -7.79 -14.17
C ALA A 10 29.30 -6.71 -14.49
N THR A 11 28.16 -7.12 -15.07
CA THR A 11 27.02 -6.22 -15.36
C THR A 11 26.42 -5.68 -14.07
N LEU A 12 26.19 -6.56 -13.08
CA LEU A 12 25.64 -6.16 -11.78
C LEU A 12 26.56 -5.21 -11.03
N LYS A 13 27.89 -5.45 -11.10
CA LYS A 13 28.86 -4.54 -10.50
C LYS A 13 28.82 -3.16 -11.14
N ALA A 14 28.87 -3.09 -12.46
CA ALA A 14 28.82 -1.82 -13.18
C ALA A 14 27.51 -1.07 -12.88
N PHE A 15 26.38 -1.77 -12.79
CA PHE A 15 25.10 -1.19 -12.43
C PHE A 15 25.08 -0.68 -10.98
N ALA A 16 25.61 -1.46 -10.03
CA ALA A 16 25.69 -1.07 -8.63
C ALA A 16 26.55 0.21 -8.46
N ASP A 17 27.71 0.24 -9.09
CA ASP A 17 28.62 1.39 -9.03
C ASP A 17 27.97 2.65 -9.62
N ALA A 18 27.33 2.53 -10.80
CA ALA A 18 26.67 3.64 -11.48
C ALA A 18 25.44 4.19 -10.73
N ARG A 19 24.82 3.38 -9.85
CA ARG A 19 23.59 3.74 -9.12
C ARG A 19 23.79 3.91 -7.61
N GLY A 20 25.02 3.80 -7.11
CA GLY A 20 25.32 3.90 -5.69
C GLY A 20 24.62 2.83 -4.84
N ILE A 21 24.42 1.61 -5.39
CA ILE A 21 23.74 0.52 -4.68
C ILE A 21 24.69 -0.09 -3.67
N THR A 22 24.27 -0.11 -2.40
CA THR A 22 25.11 -0.57 -1.28
C THR A 22 24.74 -1.96 -0.75
N PHE A 23 23.62 -2.52 -1.18
CA PHE A 23 23.22 -3.88 -0.82
C PHE A 23 23.66 -4.91 -1.88
N PRO A 24 23.81 -6.20 -1.52
CA PRO A 24 24.25 -7.23 -2.46
C PRO A 24 23.32 -7.38 -3.67
N LEU A 25 23.91 -7.41 -4.87
CA LEU A 25 23.30 -7.87 -6.10
C LEU A 25 23.84 -9.26 -6.41
N LEU A 26 22.97 -10.27 -6.42
CA LEU A 26 23.29 -11.67 -6.63
C LEU A 26 23.05 -12.04 -8.09
N SER A 27 23.99 -12.75 -8.69
CA SER A 27 23.94 -13.19 -10.08
C SER A 27 23.44 -14.62 -10.19
N ASP A 28 22.45 -14.85 -11.04
CA ASP A 28 21.87 -16.17 -11.37
C ASP A 28 21.83 -16.37 -12.90
N PRO A 29 22.98 -16.39 -13.60
CA PRO A 29 23.05 -16.32 -15.06
C PRO A 29 22.40 -17.52 -15.76
N GLY A 30 22.25 -18.65 -15.08
CA GLY A 30 21.51 -19.82 -15.58
C GLY A 30 20.04 -19.85 -15.18
N SER A 31 19.57 -18.82 -14.46
CA SER A 31 18.22 -18.74 -13.90
C SER A 31 17.84 -19.94 -13.04
N ALA A 32 18.81 -20.55 -12.35
CA ALA A 32 18.60 -21.75 -11.53
C ALA A 32 17.73 -21.42 -10.30
N THR A 33 18.08 -20.35 -9.58
CA THR A 33 17.33 -19.87 -8.43
C THR A 33 15.95 -19.34 -8.87
N ILE A 34 15.90 -18.58 -9.96
CA ILE A 34 14.66 -18.05 -10.55
C ILE A 34 13.69 -19.19 -10.87
N LYS A 35 14.17 -20.28 -11.47
CA LYS A 35 13.36 -21.49 -11.77
C LYS A 35 12.92 -22.21 -10.50
N ALA A 36 13.81 -22.38 -9.52
CA ALA A 36 13.49 -23.04 -8.25
C ALA A 36 12.36 -22.32 -7.49
N TYR A 37 12.32 -20.99 -7.56
CA TYR A 37 11.25 -20.17 -6.98
C TYR A 37 10.03 -20.00 -7.90
N ARG A 38 10.00 -20.65 -9.08
CA ARG A 38 8.93 -20.57 -10.08
C ARG A 38 8.64 -19.14 -10.55
N LEU A 39 9.71 -18.37 -10.73
CA LEU A 39 9.63 -16.96 -11.13
C LEU A 39 10.00 -16.73 -12.59
N LEU A 40 10.45 -17.77 -13.30
CA LEU A 40 10.85 -17.63 -14.70
C LEU A 40 9.64 -17.14 -15.54
N ASN A 41 9.86 -16.10 -16.33
CA ASN A 41 8.90 -15.70 -17.35
C ASN A 41 9.11 -16.56 -18.60
N GLU A 42 8.33 -17.62 -18.72
CA GLU A 42 8.40 -18.55 -19.85
C GLU A 42 7.99 -17.93 -21.19
N GLN A 43 7.32 -16.78 -21.17
CA GLN A 43 6.91 -16.04 -22.38
C GLN A 43 8.03 -15.14 -22.91
N ALA A 44 9.08 -14.89 -22.12
CA ALA A 44 10.20 -14.07 -22.52
C ALA A 44 11.15 -14.84 -23.47
N THR A 45 11.43 -14.26 -24.63
CA THR A 45 12.26 -14.89 -25.68
C THR A 45 13.38 -13.95 -26.15
N GLY A 46 14.33 -14.47 -26.93
CA GLY A 46 15.43 -13.69 -27.48
C GLY A 46 16.31 -13.06 -26.38
N LYS A 47 16.52 -11.75 -26.44
CA LYS A 47 17.39 -11.04 -25.48
C LYS A 47 16.85 -11.00 -24.05
N THR A 48 15.57 -11.31 -23.84
CA THR A 48 14.94 -11.34 -22.52
C THR A 48 14.73 -12.77 -22.00
N ALA A 49 15.17 -13.79 -22.71
CA ALA A 49 15.10 -15.17 -22.26
C ALA A 49 15.81 -15.34 -20.90
N GLY A 50 15.14 -15.98 -19.94
CA GLY A 50 15.68 -16.14 -18.58
C GLY A 50 15.30 -15.06 -17.59
N ILE A 51 14.64 -13.99 -18.01
CA ILE A 51 14.16 -12.93 -17.13
C ILE A 51 13.07 -13.47 -16.18
N PRO A 52 13.10 -13.14 -14.87
CA PRO A 52 12.04 -13.51 -13.94
C PRO A 52 10.85 -12.58 -14.04
N HIS A 53 9.67 -13.03 -13.58
CA HIS A 53 8.65 -12.12 -13.14
C HIS A 53 9.17 -11.28 -11.96
N PRO A 54 9.08 -9.95 -12.02
CA PRO A 54 9.59 -9.11 -10.96
C PRO A 54 8.74 -9.25 -9.70
N GLY A 55 9.41 -9.33 -8.57
CA GLY A 55 8.74 -9.46 -7.29
C GLY A 55 9.67 -9.29 -6.11
N THR A 56 9.09 -9.16 -4.94
CA THR A 56 9.79 -9.01 -3.68
C THR A 56 9.29 -10.04 -2.68
N PHE A 57 10.21 -10.72 -2.01
CA PHE A 57 9.94 -11.56 -0.85
C PHE A 57 10.41 -10.86 0.41
N MET A 58 9.60 -10.91 1.44
CA MET A 58 9.99 -10.54 2.79
C MET A 58 10.19 -11.80 3.61
N LEU A 59 11.30 -11.86 4.32
CA LEU A 59 11.67 -12.98 5.15
C LEU A 59 11.84 -12.52 6.60
N ASP A 60 11.51 -13.41 7.54
CA ASP A 60 11.88 -13.22 8.94
C ASP A 60 13.37 -13.52 9.20
N ALA A 61 13.82 -13.33 10.44
CA ALA A 61 15.21 -13.58 10.82
C ALA A 61 15.65 -15.07 10.68
N ARG A 62 14.69 -15.99 10.53
CA ARG A 62 14.93 -17.42 10.32
C ARG A 62 14.94 -17.79 8.83
N GLY A 63 14.75 -16.82 7.92
CA GLY A 63 14.68 -17.05 6.48
C GLY A 63 13.33 -17.57 5.98
N VAL A 64 12.27 -17.51 6.82
CA VAL A 64 10.93 -17.92 6.43
C VAL A 64 10.23 -16.74 5.71
N VAL A 65 9.64 -17.02 4.54
CA VAL A 65 8.89 -16.01 3.78
C VAL A 65 7.64 -15.61 4.54
N THR A 66 7.56 -14.34 4.95
CA THR A 66 6.42 -13.75 5.67
C THR A 66 5.46 -13.00 4.76
N SER A 67 5.97 -12.49 3.63
CA SER A 67 5.18 -11.77 2.63
C SER A 67 5.83 -11.84 1.26
N ARG A 68 5.02 -11.63 0.24
CA ARG A 68 5.48 -11.53 -1.15
C ARG A 68 4.64 -10.50 -1.90
N ALA A 69 5.29 -9.74 -2.78
CA ALA A 69 4.64 -8.80 -3.68
C ALA A 69 5.12 -9.05 -5.11
N PHE A 70 4.18 -9.25 -6.01
CA PHE A 70 4.43 -9.44 -7.44
C PHE A 70 3.49 -8.54 -8.22
N GLU A 71 4.03 -7.95 -9.28
CA GLU A 71 3.27 -7.08 -10.16
C GLU A 71 2.98 -7.80 -11.48
N ALA A 72 1.79 -7.57 -12.02
CA ALA A 72 1.44 -8.06 -13.35
C ALA A 72 2.24 -7.35 -14.46
N SER A 73 2.65 -6.12 -14.19
CA SER A 73 3.44 -5.29 -15.11
C SER A 73 4.90 -5.21 -14.69
N TYR A 74 5.83 -5.39 -15.63
CA TYR A 74 7.27 -5.16 -15.40
C TYR A 74 7.62 -3.71 -15.04
N GLN A 75 6.73 -2.78 -15.29
CA GLN A 75 6.93 -1.34 -15.05
C GLN A 75 6.35 -0.88 -13.69
N GLU A 76 5.52 -1.69 -13.05
CA GLU A 76 4.95 -1.39 -11.74
C GLU A 76 5.81 -2.03 -10.64
N ARG A 77 5.98 -1.33 -9.51
CA ARG A 77 6.76 -1.81 -8.37
C ARG A 77 6.17 -1.33 -7.06
N ALA A 78 5.97 -2.26 -6.13
CA ALA A 78 5.69 -1.90 -4.75
C ALA A 78 6.92 -1.19 -4.14
N THR A 79 6.69 -0.07 -3.47
CA THR A 79 7.75 0.62 -2.73
C THR A 79 8.17 -0.19 -1.49
N ALA A 80 9.39 0.03 -1.02
CA ALA A 80 9.84 -0.60 0.23
C ALA A 80 8.95 -0.18 1.41
N GLY A 81 8.54 1.09 1.46
CA GLY A 81 7.63 1.61 2.48
C GLY A 81 6.29 0.89 2.49
N SER A 82 5.67 0.69 1.30
CA SER A 82 4.43 -0.06 1.16
C SER A 82 4.56 -1.51 1.64
N LEU A 83 5.66 -2.19 1.29
CA LEU A 83 5.90 -3.59 1.64
C LEU A 83 6.05 -3.81 3.15
N ILE A 84 6.77 -2.93 3.84
CA ILE A 84 7.00 -3.05 5.28
C ILE A 84 5.91 -2.38 6.12
N GLY A 85 4.93 -1.74 5.47
CA GLY A 85 3.86 -1.01 6.16
C GLY A 85 4.38 0.18 6.99
N SER A 86 5.57 0.72 6.61
CA SER A 86 6.15 1.85 7.32
C SER A 86 5.33 3.11 7.08
N THR A 87 5.25 3.93 8.13
CA THR A 87 4.70 5.28 8.04
C THR A 87 5.86 6.25 8.02
N VAL A 88 5.95 7.05 6.96
CA VAL A 88 6.92 8.13 6.93
C VAL A 88 6.38 9.37 7.64
N LYS A 89 7.26 10.11 8.30
CA LYS A 89 6.94 11.40 8.91
C LYS A 89 6.80 12.45 7.80
N GLY A 90 5.64 12.48 7.15
CA GLY A 90 5.25 13.48 6.17
C GLY A 90 4.05 14.29 6.67
N GLU A 91 3.42 15.01 5.79
CA GLU A 91 2.17 15.70 6.11
C GLU A 91 1.14 14.68 6.61
N THR A 92 0.77 14.84 7.88
CA THR A 92 -0.26 14.04 8.51
C THR A 92 -1.52 14.89 8.55
N GLY A 93 -2.51 14.54 7.75
CA GLY A 93 -3.85 15.09 7.92
C GLY A 93 -4.44 14.57 9.22
N SER A 94 -5.06 15.44 9.99
CA SER A 94 -5.82 15.06 11.19
C SER A 94 -7.21 15.65 11.13
N THR A 95 -8.24 14.83 11.32
CA THR A 95 -9.64 15.25 11.34
C THR A 95 -10.31 14.68 12.55
N GLU A 96 -11.00 15.52 13.30
CA GLU A 96 -11.83 15.10 14.42
C GLU A 96 -13.29 15.19 14.08
N THR A 97 -14.05 14.19 14.46
CA THR A 97 -15.52 14.16 14.43
C THR A 97 -16.07 14.04 15.85
N GLY A 98 -17.37 14.01 15.99
CA GLY A 98 -18.01 13.74 17.31
C GLY A 98 -17.61 12.37 17.90
N GLN A 99 -17.33 11.38 17.03
CA GLN A 99 -17.16 9.98 17.40
C GLN A 99 -15.74 9.44 17.19
N LEU A 100 -14.98 9.96 16.23
CA LEU A 100 -13.67 9.47 15.82
C LEU A 100 -12.63 10.56 15.75
N THR A 101 -11.37 10.19 15.97
CA THR A 101 -10.20 10.92 15.49
C THR A 101 -9.58 10.15 14.33
N LEU A 102 -9.34 10.83 13.21
CA LEU A 102 -8.74 10.26 12.01
C LEU A 102 -7.38 10.89 11.75
N LYS A 103 -6.40 10.08 11.33
CA LYS A 103 -5.11 10.56 10.83
C LYS A 103 -4.80 9.90 9.49
N THR A 104 -4.40 10.71 8.50
CA THR A 104 -3.96 10.23 7.19
C THR A 104 -2.45 10.32 7.08
N THR A 105 -1.82 9.25 6.63
CA THR A 105 -0.37 9.18 6.38
C THR A 105 -0.09 8.36 5.12
N THR A 106 1.15 8.36 4.66
CA THR A 106 1.60 7.57 3.50
C THR A 106 2.79 6.69 3.87
N SER A 107 3.04 5.65 3.07
CA SER A 107 4.24 4.81 3.22
C SER A 107 5.51 5.47 2.66
N ASP A 108 5.36 6.48 1.83
CA ASP A 108 6.45 7.14 1.10
C ASP A 108 6.22 8.64 1.03
N LEU A 109 7.29 9.44 1.09
CA LEU A 109 7.24 10.89 0.87
C LEU A 109 7.34 11.25 -0.61
N VAL A 110 7.99 10.38 -1.38
CA VAL A 110 8.31 10.57 -2.78
C VAL A 110 7.94 9.31 -3.54
N VAL A 111 7.27 9.47 -4.65
CA VAL A 111 6.89 8.37 -5.55
C VAL A 111 7.25 8.71 -6.99
N ALA A 112 7.37 7.69 -7.83
CA ALA A 112 7.60 7.85 -9.27
C ALA A 112 6.48 7.16 -10.07
N PRO A 113 6.30 7.48 -11.36
CA PRO A 113 5.40 6.73 -12.23
C PRO A 113 5.70 5.22 -12.19
N GLY A 114 4.67 4.40 -12.01
CA GLY A 114 4.77 2.95 -11.82
C GLY A 114 4.98 2.50 -10.36
N ALA A 115 5.28 3.40 -9.43
CA ALA A 115 5.39 3.05 -8.02
C ALA A 115 4.03 2.71 -7.43
N ARG A 116 3.94 1.59 -6.68
CA ARG A 116 2.80 1.25 -5.83
C ARG A 116 3.18 1.53 -4.38
N PHE A 117 2.48 2.48 -3.78
CA PHE A 117 2.67 2.93 -2.40
C PHE A 117 1.37 2.79 -1.62
N ALA A 118 1.45 2.88 -0.29
CA ALA A 118 0.28 2.79 0.58
C ALA A 118 -0.13 4.16 1.13
N VAL A 119 -1.43 4.39 1.18
CA VAL A 119 -2.07 5.43 1.97
C VAL A 119 -2.73 4.80 3.18
N PHE A 120 -2.61 5.42 4.33
CA PHE A 120 -3.10 4.93 5.60
C PHE A 120 -4.16 5.86 6.17
N VAL A 121 -5.14 5.26 6.83
CA VAL A 121 -6.08 5.95 7.72
C VAL A 121 -5.99 5.30 9.09
N ASP A 122 -5.42 6.00 10.06
CA ASP A 122 -5.49 5.62 11.47
C ASP A 122 -6.79 6.14 12.04
N VAL A 123 -7.63 5.24 12.47
CA VAL A 123 -8.97 5.52 13.03
C VAL A 123 -8.93 5.25 14.52
N ALA A 124 -9.24 6.25 15.33
CA ALA A 124 -9.34 6.09 16.78
C ALA A 124 -10.78 6.42 17.23
N PRO A 125 -11.58 5.41 17.57
CA PRO A 125 -12.88 5.63 18.21
C PRO A 125 -12.70 6.36 19.55
N LYS A 126 -13.54 7.37 19.80
CA LYS A 126 -13.58 8.07 21.08
C LYS A 126 -14.12 7.14 22.18
N SER A 127 -13.95 7.51 23.44
CA SER A 127 -14.39 6.70 24.57
C SER A 127 -15.82 6.19 24.39
N ARG A 128 -16.03 4.87 24.58
CA ARG A 128 -17.30 4.16 24.47
C ARG A 128 -17.87 4.07 23.04
N MET A 129 -17.18 4.61 22.01
CA MET A 129 -17.61 4.51 20.64
C MET A 129 -17.05 3.25 19.99
N HIS A 130 -17.83 2.69 19.07
CA HIS A 130 -17.39 1.68 18.12
C HIS A 130 -17.95 1.97 16.73
N VAL A 131 -17.29 1.42 15.71
CA VAL A 131 -17.76 1.43 14.32
C VAL A 131 -17.84 0.01 13.81
N TYR A 132 -18.74 -0.23 12.86
CA TYR A 132 -18.96 -1.56 12.29
C TYR A 132 -17.87 -1.93 11.29
N SER A 133 -17.40 -3.18 11.37
CA SER A 133 -16.45 -3.77 10.44
C SER A 133 -17.09 -3.96 9.05
N PRO A 134 -16.29 -4.00 7.96
CA PRO A 134 -16.78 -4.39 6.63
C PRO A 134 -17.47 -5.75 6.57
N ASP A 135 -17.15 -6.65 7.52
CA ASP A 135 -17.79 -7.98 7.63
C ASP A 135 -19.21 -7.92 8.19
N GLN A 136 -19.65 -6.76 8.68
CA GLN A 136 -20.97 -6.56 9.28
C GLN A 136 -22.00 -6.28 8.17
N THR A 137 -23.12 -6.99 8.17
CA THR A 137 -24.15 -6.88 7.13
C THR A 137 -25.43 -6.17 7.60
N THR A 138 -25.65 -6.08 8.91
CA THR A 138 -26.90 -5.53 9.49
C THR A 138 -26.85 -4.01 9.66
N TYR A 139 -25.65 -3.44 9.82
CA TYR A 139 -25.42 -2.01 10.07
C TYR A 139 -24.57 -1.41 8.97
N ILE A 140 -24.39 -0.09 8.99
CA ILE A 140 -23.55 0.60 8.01
C ILE A 140 -22.07 0.42 8.38
N PRO A 141 -21.32 -0.38 7.62
CA PRO A 141 -19.93 -0.65 7.92
C PRO A 141 -19.04 0.56 7.61
N VAL A 142 -17.85 0.57 8.22
CA VAL A 142 -16.80 1.50 7.82
C VAL A 142 -16.33 1.16 6.42
N ALA A 143 -16.25 2.16 5.55
CA ALA A 143 -15.82 2.03 4.18
C ALA A 143 -14.83 3.16 3.83
N LEU A 144 -13.68 2.78 3.26
CA LEU A 144 -12.72 3.72 2.68
C LEU A 144 -12.86 3.67 1.17
N GLU A 145 -13.13 4.82 0.57
CA GLU A 145 -13.20 5.00 -0.88
C GLU A 145 -12.12 5.99 -1.32
N ILE A 146 -11.26 5.56 -2.24
CA ILE A 146 -10.31 6.45 -2.91
C ILE A 146 -10.93 6.91 -4.22
N THR A 147 -10.93 8.20 -4.47
CA THR A 147 -11.46 8.79 -5.69
C THR A 147 -10.55 8.46 -6.88
N PRO A 148 -10.99 7.68 -7.86
CA PRO A 148 -10.19 7.36 -9.03
C PRO A 148 -9.88 8.62 -9.84
N ASN A 149 -8.67 8.67 -10.44
CA ASN A 149 -8.30 9.70 -11.42
C ASN A 149 -7.25 9.12 -12.39
N GLU A 150 -6.92 9.87 -13.43
CA GLU A 150 -6.01 9.43 -14.50
C GLU A 150 -4.57 9.21 -14.03
N ALA A 151 -4.19 9.76 -12.87
CA ALA A 151 -2.83 9.65 -12.34
C ALA A 151 -2.62 8.43 -11.45
N ILE A 152 -3.67 7.72 -11.05
CA ILE A 152 -3.59 6.59 -10.13
C ILE A 152 -4.47 5.42 -10.54
N LYS A 153 -4.01 4.22 -10.20
CA LYS A 153 -4.80 2.98 -10.16
C LYS A 153 -5.02 2.62 -8.69
N VAL A 154 -6.26 2.48 -8.30
CA VAL A 154 -6.66 2.17 -6.92
C VAL A 154 -6.78 0.67 -6.73
N HIS A 155 -6.25 0.15 -5.62
CA HIS A 155 -6.42 -1.24 -5.20
C HIS A 155 -7.46 -1.34 -4.09
N ALA A 156 -7.91 -2.55 -3.76
CA ALA A 156 -8.87 -2.76 -2.68
C ALA A 156 -8.27 -2.40 -1.30
N PRO A 157 -9.04 -1.72 -0.44
CA PRO A 157 -8.58 -1.42 0.92
C PRO A 157 -8.47 -2.70 1.75
N ARG A 158 -7.52 -2.71 2.69
CA ARG A 158 -7.33 -3.78 3.68
C ARG A 158 -7.66 -3.25 5.06
N PHE A 159 -8.50 -4.00 5.76
CA PHE A 159 -8.90 -3.74 7.14
C PHE A 159 -8.26 -4.77 8.07
N PRO A 160 -7.93 -4.42 9.32
CA PRO A 160 -7.46 -5.39 10.29
C PRO A 160 -8.60 -6.32 10.74
N PRO A 161 -8.28 -7.42 11.44
CA PRO A 161 -9.30 -8.24 12.07
C PRO A 161 -10.19 -7.43 13.01
N SER A 162 -11.49 -7.64 12.93
CA SER A 162 -12.48 -7.00 13.77
C SER A 162 -12.68 -7.78 15.09
N GLU A 163 -13.27 -7.14 16.08
CA GLU A 163 -13.65 -7.76 17.36
C GLU A 163 -15.14 -8.11 17.37
N GLU A 164 -15.49 -9.15 18.11
CA GLU A 164 -16.89 -9.49 18.37
C GLU A 164 -17.39 -8.64 19.53
N TYR A 165 -18.52 -7.98 19.34
CA TYR A 165 -19.21 -7.18 20.33
C TYR A 165 -20.62 -7.73 20.55
N LEU A 166 -20.99 -8.00 21.81
CA LEU A 166 -22.34 -8.42 22.17
C LEU A 166 -23.17 -7.20 22.60
N PHE A 167 -24.10 -6.81 21.77
CA PHE A 167 -25.09 -5.78 22.12
C PHE A 167 -26.19 -6.42 22.99
N LYS A 168 -26.01 -6.33 24.29
CA LYS A 168 -26.87 -7.00 25.30
C LYS A 168 -28.36 -6.70 25.17
N PRO A 169 -28.80 -5.45 24.88
CA PRO A 169 -30.23 -5.14 24.81
C PRO A 169 -31.00 -5.97 23.79
N LEU A 170 -30.35 -6.33 22.67
CA LEU A 170 -30.96 -7.14 21.59
C LEU A 170 -30.39 -8.55 21.51
N ASN A 171 -29.42 -8.89 22.38
CA ASN A 171 -28.67 -10.14 22.33
C ASN A 171 -28.05 -10.41 20.92
N GLU A 172 -27.58 -9.36 20.26
CA GLU A 172 -26.99 -9.43 18.93
C GLU A 172 -25.46 -9.43 19.00
N ARG A 173 -24.84 -10.32 18.21
CA ARG A 173 -23.38 -10.34 18.00
C ARG A 173 -23.05 -9.50 16.78
N GLN A 174 -22.11 -8.59 16.95
CA GLN A 174 -21.71 -7.63 15.93
C GLN A 174 -20.20 -7.67 15.75
N ARG A 175 -19.73 -7.37 14.52
CA ARG A 175 -18.31 -7.23 14.21
C ARG A 175 -17.96 -5.75 14.18
N VAL A 176 -17.09 -5.32 15.09
CA VAL A 176 -16.83 -3.89 15.31
C VAL A 176 -15.33 -3.60 15.50
N TYR A 177 -15.01 -2.31 15.48
CA TYR A 177 -13.76 -1.75 15.97
C TYR A 177 -14.07 -0.77 17.09
N SER A 178 -13.70 -1.10 18.31
CA SER A 178 -13.84 -0.25 19.50
C SER A 178 -12.52 0.35 19.98
N ARG A 179 -11.40 -0.13 19.41
CA ARG A 179 -10.03 0.33 19.67
C ARG A 179 -9.42 0.96 18.42
N PRO A 180 -8.33 1.75 18.55
CA PRO A 180 -7.63 2.30 17.41
C PRO A 180 -7.21 1.21 16.42
N PHE A 181 -7.44 1.46 15.14
CA PHE A 181 -7.09 0.56 14.05
C PHE A 181 -6.62 1.33 12.82
N ARG A 182 -5.93 0.62 11.91
CA ARG A 182 -5.41 1.20 10.67
C ARG A 182 -6.06 0.53 9.46
N ILE A 183 -6.52 1.36 8.53
CA ILE A 183 -6.94 0.94 7.20
C ILE A 183 -5.79 1.23 6.25
N VAL A 184 -5.48 0.29 5.37
CA VAL A 184 -4.41 0.40 4.37
C VAL A 184 -5.03 0.32 2.98
N ASN A 185 -4.75 1.30 2.13
CA ASN A 185 -5.10 1.23 0.72
C ASN A 185 -3.87 1.45 -0.14
N GLU A 186 -3.61 0.54 -1.06
CA GLU A 186 -2.53 0.70 -2.02
C GLU A 186 -3.01 1.45 -3.26
N VAL A 187 -2.14 2.31 -3.77
CA VAL A 187 -2.34 3.05 -5.02
C VAL A 187 -1.09 2.90 -5.89
N THR A 188 -1.28 2.65 -7.18
CA THR A 188 -0.19 2.65 -8.16
C THR A 188 -0.22 3.93 -8.97
N VAL A 189 0.89 4.64 -9.05
CA VAL A 189 1.04 5.83 -9.90
C VAL A 189 0.99 5.42 -11.36
N ALA A 190 0.13 6.03 -12.14
CA ALA A 190 -0.03 5.69 -13.56
C ALA A 190 1.24 5.96 -14.38
N LEU A 191 1.44 5.14 -15.41
CA LEU A 191 2.59 5.24 -16.33
C LEU A 191 2.29 6.04 -17.60
N THR A 192 1.23 6.84 -17.61
CA THR A 192 0.82 7.62 -18.77
C THR A 192 1.87 8.70 -19.13
N PRO A 193 1.94 9.12 -20.39
CA PRO A 193 2.81 10.22 -20.81
C PRO A 193 2.58 11.50 -20.00
N ALA A 194 1.33 11.82 -19.71
CA ALA A 194 0.95 13.00 -18.91
C ALA A 194 1.52 12.96 -17.49
N VAL A 195 1.44 11.82 -16.81
CA VAL A 195 1.99 11.65 -15.46
C VAL A 195 3.53 11.71 -15.49
N ARG A 196 4.17 11.10 -16.48
CA ARG A 196 5.63 11.16 -16.66
C ARG A 196 6.11 12.58 -16.92
N GLU A 197 5.38 13.36 -17.69
CA GLU A 197 5.71 14.78 -17.95
C GLU A 197 5.54 15.61 -16.69
N ARG A 198 4.41 15.45 -15.98
CA ARG A 198 4.17 16.12 -14.70
C ARG A 198 5.27 15.84 -13.68
N ALA A 199 5.78 14.60 -13.61
CA ALA A 199 6.85 14.20 -12.69
C ALA A 199 8.18 14.93 -12.92
N ARG A 200 8.38 15.60 -14.06
CA ARG A 200 9.61 16.37 -14.37
C ARG A 200 9.62 17.74 -13.75
N ALA A 201 8.49 18.25 -13.32
CA ALA A 201 8.43 19.55 -12.64
C ALA A 201 9.07 19.43 -11.23
N ALA A 202 9.83 20.44 -10.83
CA ALA A 202 10.62 20.42 -9.59
C ALA A 202 9.77 20.18 -8.33
N ASP A 203 8.55 20.73 -8.30
CA ASP A 203 7.64 20.66 -7.15
C ASP A 203 6.37 19.85 -7.47
N ALA A 204 6.50 18.83 -8.32
CA ALA A 204 5.36 18.01 -8.68
C ALA A 204 4.81 17.25 -7.47
N MET A 205 3.52 17.41 -7.23
CA MET A 205 2.80 16.71 -6.17
C MET A 205 1.75 15.78 -6.77
N LEU A 206 1.63 14.60 -6.21
CA LEU A 206 0.51 13.69 -6.43
C LEU A 206 -0.44 13.80 -5.25
N THR A 207 -1.65 14.25 -5.50
CA THR A 207 -2.72 14.31 -4.52
C THR A 207 -3.65 13.12 -4.74
N VAL A 208 -3.84 12.33 -3.69
CA VAL A 208 -4.83 11.24 -3.62
C VAL A 208 -5.97 11.73 -2.76
N ASN A 209 -7.18 11.76 -3.30
CA ASN A 209 -8.39 12.11 -2.57
C ASN A 209 -9.23 10.87 -2.30
N GLY A 210 -10.00 10.91 -1.22
CA GLY A 210 -10.92 9.84 -0.86
C GLY A 210 -11.88 10.27 0.23
N SER A 211 -12.61 9.31 0.77
CA SER A 211 -13.50 9.53 1.90
C SER A 211 -13.61 8.30 2.78
N LEU A 212 -13.81 8.52 4.07
CA LEU A 212 -14.18 7.48 5.02
C LEU A 212 -15.64 7.66 5.39
N ARG A 213 -16.47 6.68 5.06
CA ARG A 213 -17.86 6.59 5.50
C ARG A 213 -17.96 5.61 6.66
N TYR A 214 -18.69 5.98 7.71
CA TYR A 214 -18.91 5.11 8.88
C TYR A 214 -20.22 5.46 9.58
N GLN A 215 -20.72 4.51 10.35
CA GLN A 215 -21.71 4.72 11.40
C GLN A 215 -21.07 4.33 12.73
N ALA A 216 -21.12 5.24 13.70
CA ALA A 216 -20.66 4.96 15.06
C ALA A 216 -21.84 4.75 15.99
N CYS A 217 -21.66 3.87 16.97
CA CYS A 217 -22.61 3.65 18.04
C CYS A 217 -21.89 3.68 19.40
N ASP A 218 -22.62 4.01 20.44
CA ASP A 218 -22.24 3.74 21.82
C ASP A 218 -23.10 2.61 22.41
N ASP A 219 -23.11 2.45 23.72
CA ASP A 219 -23.88 1.39 24.39
C ASP A 219 -25.40 1.63 24.33
N LYS A 220 -25.86 2.79 23.84
CA LYS A 220 -27.26 3.21 23.89
C LYS A 220 -27.82 3.62 22.55
N VAL A 221 -27.01 4.29 21.71
CA VAL A 221 -27.47 4.97 20.52
C VAL A 221 -26.52 4.74 19.34
N CYS A 222 -27.08 4.52 18.16
CA CYS A 222 -26.38 4.61 16.91
C CYS A 222 -26.57 5.98 16.29
N TYR A 223 -25.47 6.65 15.98
CA TYR A 223 -25.47 7.99 15.41
C TYR A 223 -25.74 7.92 13.90
N GLN A 224 -26.11 9.05 13.33
CA GLN A 224 -26.26 9.14 11.88
C GLN A 224 -24.92 8.85 11.18
N PRO A 225 -24.94 8.17 10.03
CA PRO A 225 -23.74 7.93 9.24
C PRO A 225 -23.04 9.23 8.87
N VAL A 226 -21.72 9.20 8.92
CA VAL A 226 -20.85 10.34 8.60
C VAL A 226 -19.94 9.95 7.45
N THR A 227 -19.69 10.88 6.52
CA THR A 227 -18.69 10.77 5.47
C THR A 227 -17.66 11.89 5.67
N VAL A 228 -16.41 11.51 5.87
CA VAL A 228 -15.29 12.43 6.10
C VAL A 228 -14.40 12.44 4.86
N PRO A 229 -14.18 13.60 4.21
CA PRO A 229 -13.23 13.71 3.12
C PRO A 229 -11.79 13.53 3.63
N LEU A 230 -10.97 12.85 2.85
CA LEU A 230 -9.59 12.55 3.16
C LEU A 230 -8.69 12.94 1.99
N THR A 231 -7.46 13.38 2.31
CA THR A 231 -6.46 13.75 1.30
C THR A 231 -5.08 13.26 1.75
N TRP A 232 -4.30 12.79 0.78
CA TRP A 232 -2.89 12.44 0.94
C TRP A 232 -2.09 13.13 -0.15
N ASN A 233 -0.95 13.70 0.22
CA ASN A 233 -0.02 14.36 -0.69
C ASN A 233 1.33 13.68 -0.63
N VAL A 234 1.89 13.36 -1.80
CA VAL A 234 3.24 12.82 -1.95
C VAL A 234 3.95 13.55 -3.07
N ARG A 235 5.26 13.73 -2.95
CA ARG A 235 6.06 14.33 -4.02
C ARG A 235 6.17 13.34 -5.17
N LEU A 236 5.97 13.81 -6.40
CA LEU A 236 6.08 13.04 -7.62
C LEU A 236 7.40 13.36 -8.31
N GLU A 237 8.28 12.38 -8.47
CA GLU A 237 9.57 12.54 -9.15
C GLU A 237 9.64 11.65 -10.39
N PRO A 238 10.48 12.00 -11.39
CA PRO A 238 10.68 11.16 -12.54
C PRO A 238 11.34 9.83 -12.15
N LEU A 239 11.09 8.79 -12.96
CA LEU A 239 11.86 7.55 -12.83
C LEU A 239 13.35 7.86 -12.99
N ALA A 240 14.17 7.39 -12.07
CA ALA A 240 15.62 7.44 -12.20
C ALA A 240 16.04 6.66 -13.48
N ARG A 241 16.73 7.34 -14.40
CA ARG A 241 17.27 6.76 -15.62
C ARG A 241 18.56 6.02 -15.37
#